data_8cc4f415ab187a8c650ad81657b55189
#
_entry.id   8cc4f415ab187a8c650ad81657b55189
#
_cell.length_a   1.000
_cell.length_b   1.000
_cell.length_c   1.000
_cell.angle_alpha   90.00
_cell.angle_beta   90.00
_cell.angle_gamma   90.00
#
_symmetry.space_group_name_H-M   'P 1'
#
loop_
_entity.id
_entity.type
_entity.pdbx_description
1 polymer ?
#
loop_
_entity_poly.entity_id
_entity_poly.type
_entity_poly.pdbx_seq_one_letter_code
_entity_poly.pdbx_strand_id
1 'polypeptide(L)'
;MAKRFDKQVVWITGGGTGIGRALALEFARQGATVAVSGRREERLQEVVQAIEAKGSKAIAVRCDVTDEASVAEAAQKVVRTLGGLDVTVANAGFSVAGRIEKLSAADWRRQLDVNVIGVAMTARYAIPHLRERKGRLALIGSVAAMLSTPGMGAYSASKYAVRAIGQALSAELHESGVSCTTIHPGYIESEIARVDNQGRHDPDREDRRPKNLMWSADRAARVMVDAIAKRKREYTFTGHGKLGAFAGRHLPGLVHYGVTRKTR
;
A
#
# COMPACT_ATOMS: atom_id res chain seq x y z
N MET A 1 -25.15 10.07 3.87
CA MET A 1 -24.59 9.30 2.72
C MET A 1 -24.65 7.83 3.03
N ALA A 2 -25.05 6.97 2.09
CA ALA A 2 -25.06 5.53 2.30
C ALA A 2 -23.63 5.03 2.58
N LYS A 3 -23.47 4.19 3.60
CA LYS A 3 -22.20 3.58 3.98
C LYS A 3 -21.86 2.47 2.99
N ARG A 4 -20.93 2.72 2.06
CA ARG A 4 -20.63 1.79 0.94
C ARG A 4 -20.01 0.46 1.36
N PHE A 5 -19.41 0.42 2.56
CA PHE A 5 -18.78 -0.77 3.13
C PHE A 5 -19.49 -1.24 4.41
N ASP A 6 -20.80 -0.92 4.53
CA ASP A 6 -21.58 -1.35 5.68
C ASP A 6 -21.49 -2.88 5.86
N LYS A 7 -21.24 -3.33 7.09
CA LYS A 7 -21.06 -4.74 7.47
C LYS A 7 -19.93 -5.49 6.74
N GLN A 8 -19.08 -4.80 5.96
CA GLN A 8 -17.93 -5.43 5.31
C GLN A 8 -16.72 -5.43 6.23
N VAL A 9 -15.92 -6.49 6.12
CA VAL A 9 -14.66 -6.66 6.85
C VAL A 9 -13.50 -6.27 5.95
N VAL A 10 -12.67 -5.36 6.43
CA VAL A 10 -11.49 -4.84 5.71
C VAL A 10 -10.22 -5.17 6.48
N TRP A 11 -9.25 -5.81 5.84
CA TRP A 11 -7.92 -6.05 6.39
C TRP A 11 -6.87 -5.20 5.69
N ILE A 12 -6.02 -4.47 6.45
CA ILE A 12 -5.01 -3.55 5.94
C ILE A 12 -3.66 -3.88 6.56
N THR A 13 -2.68 -4.31 5.75
CA THR A 13 -1.29 -4.47 6.20
C THR A 13 -0.57 -3.12 6.22
N GLY A 14 0.34 -2.92 7.19
CA GLY A 14 0.95 -1.60 7.40
C GLY A 14 -0.06 -0.53 7.83
N GLY A 15 -1.11 -0.94 8.57
CA GLY A 15 -2.26 -0.10 8.94
C GLY A 15 -2.00 0.92 10.05
N GLY A 16 -0.83 0.88 10.72
CA GLY A 16 -0.57 1.71 11.91
C GLY A 16 -0.20 3.17 11.61
N THR A 17 0.25 3.52 10.41
CA THR A 17 0.71 4.88 10.08
C THR A 17 0.43 5.27 8.63
N GLY A 18 0.62 6.54 8.29
CA GLY A 18 0.59 7.07 6.92
C GLY A 18 -0.68 6.68 6.14
N ILE A 19 -0.48 6.16 4.93
CA ILE A 19 -1.56 5.77 4.02
C ILE A 19 -2.43 4.66 4.63
N GLY A 20 -1.81 3.65 5.28
CA GLY A 20 -2.55 2.53 5.88
C GLY A 20 -3.50 2.98 6.98
N ARG A 21 -3.04 3.85 7.89
CA ARG A 21 -3.87 4.47 8.92
C ARG A 21 -5.02 5.28 8.31
N ALA A 22 -4.72 6.12 7.32
CA ALA A 22 -5.74 6.93 6.67
C ALA A 22 -6.80 6.09 5.94
N LEU A 23 -6.39 5.00 5.28
CA LEU A 23 -7.31 4.03 4.68
C LEU A 23 -8.19 3.36 5.73
N ALA A 24 -7.62 2.94 6.88
CA ALA A 24 -8.38 2.32 7.97
C ALA A 24 -9.49 3.24 8.48
N LEU A 25 -9.16 4.52 8.74
CA LEU A 25 -10.11 5.52 9.17
C LEU A 25 -11.20 5.81 8.12
N GLU A 26 -10.82 5.85 6.84
CA GLU A 26 -11.76 6.11 5.76
C GLU A 26 -12.71 4.92 5.53
N PHE A 27 -12.22 3.67 5.55
CA PHE A 27 -13.08 2.49 5.48
C PHE A 27 -14.06 2.41 6.65
N ALA A 28 -13.58 2.66 7.88
CA ALA A 28 -14.44 2.72 9.06
C ALA A 28 -15.52 3.81 8.93
N ARG A 29 -15.16 5.01 8.44
CA ARG A 29 -16.13 6.08 8.15
C ARG A 29 -17.20 5.66 7.16
N GLN A 30 -16.86 4.76 6.24
CA GLN A 30 -17.79 4.20 5.25
C GLN A 30 -18.52 2.93 5.74
N GLY A 31 -18.41 2.59 7.03
CA GLY A 31 -19.19 1.55 7.70
C GLY A 31 -18.52 0.19 7.81
N ALA A 32 -17.27 0.05 7.38
CA ALA A 32 -16.54 -1.20 7.51
C ALA A 32 -16.13 -1.50 8.96
N THR A 33 -16.04 -2.79 9.29
CA THR A 33 -15.25 -3.29 10.41
C THR A 33 -13.80 -3.48 9.92
N VAL A 34 -12.81 -2.92 10.63
CA VAL A 34 -11.44 -2.84 10.13
C VAL A 34 -10.48 -3.65 10.98
N ALA A 35 -9.67 -4.50 10.34
CA ALA A 35 -8.48 -5.09 10.93
C ALA A 35 -7.23 -4.36 10.41
N VAL A 36 -6.42 -3.80 11.31
CA VAL A 36 -5.14 -3.19 10.98
C VAL A 36 -4.00 -4.08 11.43
N SER A 37 -3.03 -4.31 10.52
CA SER A 37 -1.88 -5.16 10.80
C SER A 37 -0.56 -4.45 10.61
N GLY A 38 0.44 -4.84 11.39
CA GLY A 38 1.81 -4.33 11.34
C GLY A 38 2.65 -4.85 12.49
N ARG A 39 3.90 -4.42 12.57
CA ARG A 39 4.86 -4.86 13.59
C ARG A 39 4.75 -4.09 14.91
N ARG A 40 4.39 -2.80 14.85
CA ARG A 40 4.33 -1.87 16.01
C ARG A 40 2.92 -1.89 16.60
N GLU A 41 2.74 -2.66 17.65
CA GLU A 41 1.42 -2.90 18.24
C GLU A 41 0.79 -1.61 18.79
N GLU A 42 1.58 -0.75 19.42
CA GLU A 42 1.12 0.53 19.99
C GLU A 42 0.48 1.40 18.90
N ARG A 43 1.12 1.47 17.70
CA ARG A 43 0.60 2.24 16.56
C ARG A 43 -0.70 1.65 15.99
N LEU A 44 -0.86 0.33 16.06
CA LEU A 44 -2.10 -0.31 15.65
C LEU A 44 -3.23 -0.01 16.64
N GLN A 45 -2.93 -0.04 17.95
CA GLN A 45 -3.91 0.28 19.00
C GLN A 45 -4.36 1.75 18.92
N GLU A 46 -3.47 2.69 18.64
CA GLU A 46 -3.83 4.09 18.40
C GLU A 46 -4.86 4.22 17.26
N VAL A 47 -4.73 3.42 16.20
CA VAL A 47 -5.67 3.43 15.08
C VAL A 47 -7.00 2.81 15.45
N VAL A 48 -6.98 1.68 16.21
CA VAL A 48 -8.20 1.03 16.72
C VAL A 48 -8.97 1.99 17.58
N GLN A 49 -8.35 2.61 18.56
CA GLN A 49 -8.99 3.60 19.45
C GLN A 49 -9.58 4.77 18.66
N ALA A 50 -8.87 5.29 17.64
CA ALA A 50 -9.36 6.39 16.80
C ALA A 50 -10.59 5.98 15.96
N ILE A 51 -10.73 4.71 15.59
CA ILE A 51 -11.90 4.16 14.90
C ILE A 51 -13.06 3.95 15.87
N GLU A 52 -12.80 3.38 17.03
CA GLU A 52 -13.81 3.10 18.05
C GLU A 52 -14.40 4.37 18.65
N ALA A 53 -13.59 5.40 18.85
CA ALA A 53 -14.06 6.73 19.28
C ALA A 53 -15.06 7.38 18.30
N LYS A 54 -15.14 6.89 17.05
CA LYS A 54 -16.11 7.30 16.03
C LYS A 54 -17.29 6.33 15.87
N GLY A 55 -17.44 5.37 16.80
CA GLY A 55 -18.54 4.41 16.82
C GLY A 55 -18.41 3.27 15.79
N SER A 56 -17.24 3.07 15.21
CA SER A 56 -16.96 1.95 14.30
C SER A 56 -16.17 0.85 15.01
N LYS A 57 -16.11 -0.37 14.45
CA LYS A 57 -15.37 -1.50 15.04
C LYS A 57 -14.02 -1.68 14.37
N ALA A 58 -12.99 -1.95 15.16
CA ALA A 58 -11.68 -2.30 14.64
C ALA A 58 -10.94 -3.29 15.54
N ILE A 59 -9.97 -4.00 14.97
CA ILE A 59 -9.02 -4.84 15.72
C ILE A 59 -7.59 -4.58 15.25
N ALA A 60 -6.65 -4.71 16.18
CA ALA A 60 -5.22 -4.76 15.90
C ALA A 60 -4.77 -6.22 15.79
N VAL A 61 -4.00 -6.52 14.75
CA VAL A 61 -3.42 -7.84 14.52
C VAL A 61 -1.93 -7.68 14.21
N ARG A 62 -1.07 -8.14 15.13
CA ARG A 62 0.37 -8.14 14.88
C ARG A 62 0.69 -8.98 13.64
N CYS A 63 1.48 -8.44 12.71
CA CYS A 63 1.88 -9.12 11.48
C CYS A 63 3.19 -8.53 10.96
N ASP A 64 4.16 -9.39 10.71
CA ASP A 64 5.34 -9.05 9.90
C ASP A 64 5.15 -9.66 8.50
N VAL A 65 5.05 -8.82 7.49
CA VAL A 65 4.80 -9.26 6.11
C VAL A 65 6.02 -9.96 5.48
N THR A 66 7.18 -9.94 6.12
CA THR A 66 8.38 -10.67 5.70
C THR A 66 8.42 -12.10 6.22
N ASP A 67 7.51 -12.46 7.12
CA ASP A 67 7.33 -13.80 7.67
C ASP A 67 5.99 -14.37 7.15
N GLU A 68 6.08 -15.40 6.31
CA GLU A 68 4.92 -16.03 5.69
C GLU A 68 3.96 -16.61 6.74
N ALA A 69 4.46 -17.24 7.81
CA ALA A 69 3.64 -17.79 8.87
C ALA A 69 2.87 -16.69 9.60
N SER A 70 3.52 -15.55 9.88
CA SER A 70 2.90 -14.38 10.49
C SER A 70 1.76 -13.83 9.62
N VAL A 71 1.92 -13.80 8.29
CA VAL A 71 0.86 -13.36 7.37
C VAL A 71 -0.31 -14.33 7.37
N ALA A 72 -0.04 -15.64 7.33
CA ALA A 72 -1.06 -16.68 7.38
C ALA A 72 -1.90 -16.62 8.67
N GLU A 73 -1.23 -16.51 9.80
CA GLU A 73 -1.88 -16.38 11.11
C GLU A 73 -2.72 -15.10 11.22
N ALA A 74 -2.20 -13.99 10.71
CA ALA A 74 -2.92 -12.72 10.71
C ALA A 74 -4.21 -12.80 9.87
N ALA A 75 -4.15 -13.36 8.66
CA ALA A 75 -5.33 -13.55 7.82
C ALA A 75 -6.38 -14.44 8.51
N GLN A 76 -5.96 -15.59 9.09
CA GLN A 76 -6.85 -16.48 9.84
C GLN A 76 -7.46 -15.80 11.06
N LYS A 77 -6.67 -15.02 11.82
CA LYS A 77 -7.15 -14.30 13.00
C LYS A 77 -8.22 -13.27 12.60
N VAL A 78 -8.01 -12.51 11.52
CA VAL A 78 -9.00 -11.57 11.01
C VAL A 78 -10.31 -12.28 10.68
N VAL A 79 -10.26 -13.37 9.92
CA VAL A 79 -11.45 -14.12 9.50
C VAL A 79 -12.18 -14.73 10.70
N ARG A 80 -11.46 -15.36 11.62
CA ARG A 80 -12.07 -15.95 12.82
C ARG A 80 -12.73 -14.91 13.72
N THR A 81 -12.09 -13.75 13.89
CA THR A 81 -12.56 -12.72 14.83
C THR A 81 -13.71 -11.90 14.24
N LEU A 82 -13.68 -11.62 12.93
CA LEU A 82 -14.61 -10.70 12.28
C LEU A 82 -15.64 -11.41 11.38
N GLY A 83 -15.55 -12.73 11.25
CA GLY A 83 -16.54 -13.55 10.54
C GLY A 83 -16.41 -13.55 9.02
N GLY A 84 -15.29 -13.16 8.46
CA GLY A 84 -15.01 -13.18 7.02
C GLY A 84 -14.06 -12.08 6.56
N LEU A 85 -13.90 -11.94 5.23
CA LEU A 85 -13.02 -10.95 4.63
C LEU A 85 -13.58 -10.46 3.30
N ASP A 86 -13.92 -9.18 3.22
CA ASP A 86 -14.53 -8.57 2.03
C ASP A 86 -13.53 -7.71 1.25
N VAL A 87 -12.58 -7.07 1.94
CA VAL A 87 -11.54 -6.24 1.32
C VAL A 87 -10.20 -6.49 1.98
N THR A 88 -9.15 -6.68 1.17
CA THR A 88 -7.77 -6.69 1.66
C THR A 88 -6.97 -5.61 0.97
N VAL A 89 -6.20 -4.85 1.76
CA VAL A 89 -5.28 -3.84 1.26
C VAL A 89 -3.85 -4.25 1.63
N ALA A 90 -3.10 -4.74 0.65
CA ALA A 90 -1.67 -4.99 0.76
C ALA A 90 -0.91 -3.66 0.66
N ASN A 91 -0.78 -2.99 1.81
CA ASN A 91 -0.22 -1.63 1.90
C ASN A 91 1.15 -1.59 2.57
N ALA A 92 1.52 -2.58 3.39
CA ALA A 92 2.82 -2.61 4.05
C ALA A 92 3.96 -2.37 3.05
N GLY A 93 4.87 -1.46 3.38
CA GLY A 93 5.98 -1.11 2.51
C GLY A 93 6.87 -0.01 3.10
N PHE A 94 8.10 0.05 2.60
CA PHE A 94 9.05 1.12 2.91
C PHE A 94 9.94 1.38 1.69
N SER A 95 10.89 2.32 1.81
CA SER A 95 11.75 2.74 0.70
C SER A 95 13.22 2.65 1.09
N VAL A 96 13.95 1.80 0.39
CA VAL A 96 15.42 1.84 0.37
C VAL A 96 15.86 2.89 -0.65
N ALA A 97 16.65 3.85 -0.21
CA ALA A 97 17.20 4.91 -1.03
C ALA A 97 18.72 4.84 -1.09
N GLY A 98 19.28 5.05 -2.27
CA GLY A 98 20.72 5.05 -2.53
C GLY A 98 21.04 4.77 -3.99
N ARG A 99 22.22 5.21 -4.45
CA ARG A 99 22.74 4.84 -5.79
C ARG A 99 22.97 3.32 -5.81
N ILE A 100 22.67 2.67 -6.92
CA ILE A 100 22.74 1.20 -7.06
C ILE A 100 24.10 0.67 -6.65
N GLU A 101 25.18 1.35 -7.02
CA GLU A 101 26.57 1.01 -6.68
C GLU A 101 26.89 1.07 -5.17
N LYS A 102 26.02 1.70 -4.36
CA LYS A 102 26.17 1.85 -2.90
C LYS A 102 25.24 0.95 -2.08
N LEU A 103 24.28 0.29 -2.73
CA LEU A 103 23.32 -0.58 -2.06
C LEU A 103 23.86 -2.00 -1.96
N SER A 104 23.87 -2.54 -0.74
CA SER A 104 24.23 -3.92 -0.48
C SER A 104 23.13 -4.91 -0.92
N ALA A 105 23.50 -6.18 -1.09
CA ALA A 105 22.51 -7.25 -1.32
C ALA A 105 21.47 -7.34 -0.18
N ALA A 106 21.85 -7.01 1.04
CA ALA A 106 20.93 -6.97 2.18
C ALA A 106 19.89 -5.85 2.05
N ASP A 107 20.26 -4.67 1.54
CA ASP A 107 19.32 -3.57 1.27
C ASP A 107 18.31 -3.99 0.20
N TRP A 108 18.78 -4.63 -0.87
CA TRP A 108 17.91 -5.16 -1.93
C TRP A 108 16.95 -6.23 -1.41
N ARG A 109 17.43 -7.22 -0.67
CA ARG A 109 16.59 -8.28 -0.10
C ARG A 109 15.50 -7.67 0.78
N ARG A 110 15.87 -6.79 1.71
CA ARG A 110 14.91 -6.14 2.61
C ARG A 110 13.84 -5.34 1.86
N GLN A 111 14.23 -4.60 0.80
CA GLN A 111 13.27 -3.88 -0.04
C GLN A 111 12.29 -4.83 -0.73
N LEU A 112 12.78 -5.95 -1.27
CA LEU A 112 11.96 -6.91 -2.00
C LEU A 112 11.11 -7.76 -1.06
N ASP A 113 11.66 -8.19 0.08
CA ASP A 113 10.93 -8.99 1.07
C ASP A 113 9.69 -8.28 1.57
N VAL A 114 9.81 -6.98 1.92
CA VAL A 114 8.67 -6.21 2.39
C VAL A 114 7.72 -5.85 1.25
N ASN A 115 8.23 -5.22 0.18
CA ASN A 115 7.38 -4.57 -0.83
C ASN A 115 6.86 -5.52 -1.90
N VAL A 116 7.48 -6.68 -2.09
CA VAL A 116 7.12 -7.65 -3.16
C VAL A 116 6.62 -8.95 -2.54
N ILE A 117 7.48 -9.64 -1.78
CA ILE A 117 7.09 -10.91 -1.17
C ILE A 117 5.95 -10.70 -0.16
N GLY A 118 6.05 -9.69 0.70
CA GLY A 118 4.99 -9.35 1.65
C GLY A 118 3.64 -9.03 0.99
N VAL A 119 3.66 -8.34 -0.17
CA VAL A 119 2.44 -8.09 -0.96
C VAL A 119 1.89 -9.40 -1.54
N ALA A 120 2.76 -10.24 -2.11
CA ALA A 120 2.36 -11.53 -2.68
C ALA A 120 1.78 -12.47 -1.61
N MET A 121 2.42 -12.58 -0.43
CA MET A 121 1.92 -13.40 0.69
C MET A 121 0.62 -12.86 1.26
N THR A 122 0.48 -11.53 1.41
CA THR A 122 -0.80 -10.91 1.80
C THR A 122 -1.91 -11.29 0.82
N ALA A 123 -1.65 -11.22 -0.48
CA ALA A 123 -2.61 -11.64 -1.50
C ALA A 123 -2.92 -13.14 -1.42
N ARG A 124 -1.89 -13.99 -1.32
CA ARG A 124 -2.02 -15.46 -1.23
C ARG A 124 -2.98 -15.88 -0.13
N TYR A 125 -2.80 -15.35 1.09
CA TYR A 125 -3.60 -15.74 2.24
C TYR A 125 -4.96 -15.03 2.34
N ALA A 126 -5.14 -13.91 1.62
CA ALA A 126 -6.44 -13.23 1.56
C ALA A 126 -7.38 -13.80 0.50
N ILE A 127 -6.85 -14.22 -0.67
CA ILE A 127 -7.65 -14.62 -1.86
C ILE A 127 -8.68 -15.72 -1.57
N PRO A 128 -8.38 -16.81 -0.85
CA PRO A 128 -9.39 -17.84 -0.55
C PRO A 128 -10.63 -17.23 0.12
N HIS A 129 -10.46 -16.39 1.13
CA HIS A 129 -11.55 -15.74 1.87
C HIS A 129 -12.25 -14.65 1.06
N LEU A 130 -11.51 -13.93 0.22
CA LEU A 130 -12.11 -12.95 -0.70
C LEU A 130 -13.00 -13.63 -1.76
N ARG A 131 -12.66 -14.84 -2.20
CA ARG A 131 -13.51 -15.61 -3.15
C ARG A 131 -14.88 -15.95 -2.57
N GLU A 132 -14.96 -16.33 -1.30
CA GLU A 132 -16.21 -16.63 -0.60
C GLU A 132 -17.19 -15.44 -0.61
N ARG A 133 -16.64 -14.21 -0.62
CA ARG A 133 -17.39 -12.95 -0.54
C ARG A 133 -17.45 -12.17 -1.86
N LYS A 134 -16.85 -12.69 -2.95
CA LYS A 134 -16.61 -11.94 -4.20
C LYS A 134 -16.00 -10.57 -3.91
N GLY A 135 -14.99 -10.59 -3.04
CA GLY A 135 -14.40 -9.43 -2.38
C GLY A 135 -13.53 -8.56 -3.28
N ARG A 136 -12.64 -7.79 -2.66
CA ARG A 136 -11.73 -6.84 -3.32
C ARG A 136 -10.33 -6.95 -2.75
N LEU A 137 -9.34 -7.10 -3.60
CA LEU A 137 -7.93 -7.01 -3.26
C LEU A 137 -7.39 -5.67 -3.77
N ALA A 138 -6.68 -4.93 -2.94
CA ALA A 138 -5.99 -3.71 -3.35
C ALA A 138 -4.49 -3.82 -3.06
N LEU A 139 -3.66 -3.50 -4.05
CA LEU A 139 -2.20 -3.46 -3.92
C LEU A 139 -1.73 -2.00 -3.99
N ILE A 140 -0.94 -1.58 -3.00
CA ILE A 140 -0.41 -0.22 -2.98
C ILE A 140 0.92 -0.17 -3.71
N GLY A 141 0.85 0.25 -4.97
CA GLY A 141 1.97 0.54 -5.84
C GLY A 141 2.61 1.90 -5.57
N SER A 142 3.01 2.57 -6.62
CA SER A 142 3.53 3.95 -6.65
C SER A 142 3.65 4.40 -8.10
N VAL A 143 3.69 5.71 -8.36
CA VAL A 143 4.13 6.26 -9.66
C VAL A 143 5.54 5.79 -10.00
N ALA A 144 6.36 5.46 -9.00
CA ALA A 144 7.66 4.82 -9.19
C ALA A 144 7.60 3.43 -9.89
N ALA A 145 6.40 2.87 -10.11
CA ALA A 145 6.17 1.70 -10.97
C ALA A 145 6.09 2.02 -12.48
N MET A 146 6.26 3.27 -12.87
CA MET A 146 6.24 3.72 -14.28
C MET A 146 7.48 4.52 -14.66
N LEU A 147 8.17 5.09 -13.70
CA LEU A 147 9.43 5.82 -13.90
C LEU A 147 10.33 5.65 -12.67
N SER A 148 11.63 5.69 -12.89
CA SER A 148 12.64 5.66 -11.82
C SER A 148 13.51 6.91 -11.87
N THR A 149 14.00 7.33 -10.71
CA THR A 149 14.93 8.45 -10.56
C THR A 149 16.22 7.99 -9.88
N PRO A 150 17.34 8.69 -10.06
CA PRO A 150 18.59 8.37 -9.37
C PRO A 150 18.39 8.22 -7.85
N GLY A 151 18.98 7.20 -7.27
CA GLY A 151 18.85 6.89 -5.85
C GLY A 151 17.58 6.14 -5.44
N MET A 152 16.64 5.89 -6.37
CA MET A 152 15.38 5.19 -6.10
C MET A 152 15.28 3.82 -6.80
N GLY A 153 16.39 3.29 -7.32
CA GLY A 153 16.40 2.07 -8.13
C GLY A 153 15.75 0.87 -7.44
N ALA A 154 16.15 0.54 -6.21
CA ALA A 154 15.60 -0.59 -5.46
C ALA A 154 14.11 -0.42 -5.16
N TYR A 155 13.71 0.76 -4.72
CA TYR A 155 12.29 1.07 -4.47
C TYR A 155 11.46 0.98 -5.76
N SER A 156 11.92 1.61 -6.85
CA SER A 156 11.22 1.57 -8.14
C SER A 156 11.08 0.13 -8.63
N ALA A 157 12.15 -0.66 -8.62
CA ALA A 157 12.11 -2.09 -8.99
C ALA A 157 11.03 -2.84 -8.22
N SER A 158 10.94 -2.63 -6.89
CA SER A 158 9.88 -3.24 -6.07
C SER A 158 8.49 -2.81 -6.49
N LYS A 159 8.29 -1.54 -6.87
CA LYS A 159 6.97 -1.03 -7.28
C LYS A 159 6.58 -1.43 -8.71
N TYR A 160 7.55 -1.62 -9.61
CA TYR A 160 7.33 -2.29 -10.90
C TYR A 160 6.88 -3.74 -10.70
N ALA A 161 7.51 -4.48 -9.78
CA ALA A 161 7.11 -5.84 -9.44
C ALA A 161 5.67 -5.89 -8.88
N VAL A 162 5.30 -4.99 -7.95
CA VAL A 162 3.91 -4.89 -7.44
C VAL A 162 2.91 -4.63 -8.57
N ARG A 163 3.27 -3.79 -9.55
CA ARG A 163 2.41 -3.55 -10.71
C ARG A 163 2.22 -4.80 -11.55
N ALA A 164 3.30 -5.54 -11.81
CA ALA A 164 3.23 -6.80 -12.55
C ALA A 164 2.37 -7.85 -11.82
N ILE A 165 2.55 -8.01 -10.49
CA ILE A 165 1.72 -8.87 -9.64
C ILE A 165 0.25 -8.47 -9.75
N GLY A 166 -0.07 -7.17 -9.68
CA GLY A 166 -1.43 -6.68 -9.79
C GLY A 166 -2.08 -6.96 -11.14
N GLN A 167 -1.30 -6.89 -12.22
CA GLN A 167 -1.78 -7.25 -13.57
C GLN A 167 -2.08 -8.74 -13.68
N ALA A 168 -1.18 -9.61 -13.18
CA ALA A 168 -1.38 -11.05 -13.13
C ALA A 168 -2.62 -11.41 -12.30
N LEU A 169 -2.70 -10.92 -11.06
CA LEU A 169 -3.86 -11.18 -10.18
C LEU A 169 -5.18 -10.66 -10.74
N SER A 170 -5.17 -9.54 -11.46
CA SER A 170 -6.38 -9.04 -12.12
C SER A 170 -6.90 -10.00 -13.20
N ALA A 171 -6.00 -10.71 -13.88
CA ALA A 171 -6.37 -11.72 -14.88
C ALA A 171 -6.77 -13.05 -14.20
N GLU A 172 -5.98 -13.54 -13.24
CA GLU A 172 -6.22 -14.81 -12.53
C GLU A 172 -7.53 -14.82 -11.73
N LEU A 173 -7.97 -13.67 -11.25
CA LEU A 173 -9.17 -13.54 -10.43
C LEU A 173 -10.42 -13.16 -11.22
N HIS A 174 -10.33 -12.97 -12.54
CA HIS A 174 -11.42 -12.42 -13.36
C HIS A 174 -12.74 -13.19 -13.21
N GLU A 175 -12.69 -14.51 -13.26
CA GLU A 175 -13.89 -15.35 -13.18
C GLU A 175 -14.37 -15.62 -11.75
N SER A 176 -13.52 -15.34 -10.75
CA SER A 176 -13.84 -15.59 -9.34
C SER A 176 -14.79 -14.55 -8.71
N GLY A 177 -15.06 -13.47 -9.41
CA GLY A 177 -15.78 -12.30 -8.88
C GLY A 177 -14.96 -11.42 -7.91
N VAL A 178 -13.70 -11.79 -7.62
CA VAL A 178 -12.77 -10.95 -6.85
C VAL A 178 -12.13 -9.93 -7.78
N SER A 179 -12.14 -8.65 -7.40
CA SER A 179 -11.39 -7.63 -8.14
C SER A 179 -10.02 -7.39 -7.53
N CYS A 180 -9.01 -7.20 -8.39
CA CYS A 180 -7.69 -6.72 -7.96
C CYS A 180 -7.49 -5.29 -8.46
N THR A 181 -7.27 -4.35 -7.52
CA THR A 181 -7.04 -2.92 -7.81
C THR A 181 -5.60 -2.56 -7.46
N THR A 182 -4.76 -2.24 -8.46
CA THR A 182 -3.43 -1.69 -8.20
C THR A 182 -3.48 -0.17 -8.19
N ILE A 183 -3.08 0.44 -7.07
CA ILE A 183 -3.17 1.88 -6.86
C ILE A 183 -1.76 2.47 -6.87
N HIS A 184 -1.56 3.53 -7.64
CA HIS A 184 -0.26 4.20 -7.80
C HIS A 184 -0.32 5.64 -7.26
N PRO A 185 -0.06 5.85 -5.96
CA PRO A 185 0.10 7.17 -5.39
C PRO A 185 1.31 7.91 -5.96
N GLY A 186 1.20 9.25 -6.08
CA GLY A 186 2.35 10.14 -6.17
C GLY A 186 2.90 10.44 -4.78
N TYR A 187 3.24 11.72 -4.53
CA TYR A 187 3.71 12.15 -3.20
C TYR A 187 2.54 12.29 -2.23
N ILE A 188 2.57 11.46 -1.18
CA ILE A 188 1.57 11.45 -0.09
C ILE A 188 2.29 11.60 1.24
N GLU A 189 1.75 12.43 2.13
CA GLU A 189 2.22 12.57 3.51
C GLU A 189 2.25 11.21 4.21
N SER A 190 3.43 10.81 4.67
CA SER A 190 3.65 9.52 5.33
C SER A 190 5.01 9.50 6.00
N GLU A 191 5.21 8.60 6.96
CA GLU A 191 6.51 8.40 7.62
C GLU A 191 7.56 7.71 6.73
N ILE A 192 7.24 7.32 5.50
CA ILE A 192 8.13 6.52 4.63
C ILE A 192 9.49 7.19 4.38
N ALA A 193 9.53 8.53 4.32
CA ALA A 193 10.79 9.28 4.15
C ALA A 193 11.63 9.33 5.43
N ARG A 194 11.02 9.05 6.58
CA ARG A 194 11.67 9.01 7.89
C ARG A 194 12.10 7.60 8.30
N VAL A 195 12.01 6.64 7.43
CA VAL A 195 12.48 5.26 7.66
C VAL A 195 13.83 5.09 6.96
N ASP A 196 14.82 4.57 7.68
CA ASP A 196 16.14 4.29 7.11
C ASP A 196 16.14 3.00 6.26
N ASN A 197 17.27 2.71 5.59
CA ASN A 197 17.38 1.50 4.78
C ASN A 197 17.34 0.20 5.61
N GLN A 198 17.46 0.27 6.92
CA GLN A 198 17.29 -0.84 7.86
C GLN A 198 15.84 -1.01 8.34
N GLY A 199 14.94 -0.10 7.93
CA GLY A 199 13.53 -0.13 8.32
C GLY A 199 13.25 0.47 9.71
N ARG A 200 14.22 1.24 10.29
CA ARG A 200 14.07 1.94 11.56
C ARG A 200 13.53 3.34 11.32
N HIS A 201 12.55 3.74 12.13
CA HIS A 201 11.99 5.08 12.08
C HIS A 201 12.92 6.07 12.79
N ASP A 202 13.26 7.15 12.10
CA ASP A 202 14.05 8.27 12.61
C ASP A 202 13.20 9.55 12.47
N PRO A 203 12.69 10.11 13.58
CA PRO A 203 11.84 11.30 13.55
C PRO A 203 12.57 12.55 13.06
N ASP A 204 13.90 12.59 13.21
CA ASP A 204 14.73 13.75 12.85
C ASP A 204 15.15 13.70 11.37
N ARG A 205 14.93 12.59 10.69
CA ARG A 205 15.27 12.45 9.27
C ARG A 205 14.43 13.38 8.41
N GLU A 206 15.13 14.23 7.65
CA GLU A 206 14.51 15.21 6.75
C GLU A 206 13.70 14.54 5.63
N ASP A 207 12.47 14.97 5.44
CA ASP A 207 11.67 14.61 4.27
C ASP A 207 11.97 15.56 3.11
N ARG A 208 12.79 15.10 2.15
CA ARG A 208 13.21 15.87 0.97
C ARG A 208 12.21 15.85 -0.18
N ARG A 209 11.06 15.24 0.00
CA ARG A 209 10.01 15.20 -1.02
C ARG A 209 9.43 16.60 -1.24
N PRO A 210 9.02 16.96 -2.48
CA PRO A 210 8.53 18.31 -2.79
C PRO A 210 7.21 18.58 -2.07
N LYS A 211 7.24 19.47 -1.07
CA LYS A 211 6.10 19.79 -0.18
C LYS A 211 4.88 20.29 -0.97
N ASN A 212 5.09 21.08 -2.03
CA ASN A 212 4.03 21.63 -2.88
C ASN A 212 3.29 20.58 -3.73
N LEU A 213 3.84 19.37 -3.88
CA LEU A 213 3.20 18.26 -4.59
C LEU A 213 2.57 17.23 -3.65
N MET A 214 2.75 17.40 -2.34
CA MET A 214 2.25 16.45 -1.35
C MET A 214 0.72 16.54 -1.21
N TRP A 215 0.08 15.38 -1.22
CA TRP A 215 -1.31 15.26 -0.78
C TRP A 215 -1.37 14.76 0.65
N SER A 216 -2.34 15.24 1.43
CA SER A 216 -2.60 14.66 2.75
C SER A 216 -3.03 13.19 2.62
N ALA A 217 -2.64 12.37 3.61
CA ALA A 217 -3.01 10.95 3.63
C ALA A 217 -4.52 10.75 3.61
N ASP A 218 -5.28 11.62 4.29
CA ASP A 218 -6.75 11.54 4.33
C ASP A 218 -7.39 11.83 2.96
N ARG A 219 -6.88 12.82 2.22
CA ARG A 219 -7.33 13.10 0.85
C ARG A 219 -7.03 11.92 -0.07
N ALA A 220 -5.84 11.34 0.05
CA ALA A 220 -5.44 10.18 -0.72
C ALA A 220 -6.33 8.96 -0.39
N ALA A 221 -6.58 8.69 0.89
CA ALA A 221 -7.42 7.58 1.33
C ALA A 221 -8.83 7.65 0.72
N ARG A 222 -9.47 8.83 0.70
CA ARG A 222 -10.80 8.99 0.10
C ARG A 222 -10.84 8.54 -1.36
N VAL A 223 -9.88 8.96 -2.18
CA VAL A 223 -9.87 8.59 -3.60
C VAL A 223 -9.43 7.15 -3.83
N MET A 224 -8.59 6.60 -2.96
CA MET A 224 -8.16 5.20 -3.01
C MET A 224 -9.32 4.26 -2.64
N VAL A 225 -10.06 4.56 -1.57
CA VAL A 225 -11.26 3.80 -1.17
C VAL A 225 -12.34 3.87 -2.25
N ASP A 226 -12.52 5.03 -2.90
CA ASP A 226 -13.44 5.14 -4.06
C ASP A 226 -13.00 4.25 -5.23
N ALA A 227 -11.71 4.19 -5.54
CA ALA A 227 -11.18 3.34 -6.60
C ALA A 227 -11.40 1.84 -6.29
N ILE A 228 -11.19 1.43 -5.03
CA ILE A 228 -11.44 0.06 -4.55
C ILE A 228 -12.95 -0.26 -4.61
N ALA A 229 -13.81 0.65 -4.17
CA ALA A 229 -15.26 0.49 -4.24
C ALA A 229 -15.74 0.27 -5.69
N LYS A 230 -15.18 1.03 -6.63
CA LYS A 230 -15.49 0.95 -8.08
C LYS A 230 -14.76 -0.18 -8.79
N ARG A 231 -14.02 -1.03 -8.08
CA ARG A 231 -13.27 -2.18 -8.63
C ARG A 231 -12.37 -1.79 -9.82
N LYS A 232 -11.70 -0.63 -9.76
CA LYS A 232 -10.77 -0.21 -10.82
C LYS A 232 -9.58 -1.15 -10.88
N ARG A 233 -9.19 -1.59 -12.08
CA ARG A 233 -8.05 -2.48 -12.26
C ARG A 233 -6.72 -1.80 -11.89
N GLU A 234 -6.51 -0.58 -12.38
CA GLU A 234 -5.31 0.22 -12.11
C GLU A 234 -5.69 1.69 -11.92
N TYR A 235 -5.11 2.37 -10.94
CA TYR A 235 -5.50 3.73 -10.61
C TYR A 235 -4.35 4.62 -10.14
N THR A 236 -4.09 5.68 -10.89
CA THR A 236 -3.16 6.79 -10.55
C THR A 236 -3.98 8.06 -10.37
N PHE A 237 -3.79 8.81 -9.28
CA PHE A 237 -4.74 9.88 -8.94
C PHE A 237 -4.14 11.28 -8.75
N THR A 238 -2.90 11.46 -8.30
CA THR A 238 -2.33 12.82 -8.18
C THR A 238 -2.05 13.42 -9.57
N GLY A 239 -2.21 14.74 -9.74
CA GLY A 239 -1.98 15.39 -11.04
C GLY A 239 -0.56 15.13 -11.57
N HIS A 240 0.46 15.41 -10.75
CA HIS A 240 1.86 15.12 -11.07
C HIS A 240 2.10 13.60 -11.27
N GLY A 241 1.38 12.76 -10.52
CA GLY A 241 1.47 11.30 -10.65
C GLY A 241 0.93 10.80 -11.99
N LYS A 242 -0.20 11.34 -12.45
CA LYS A 242 -0.77 11.03 -13.78
C LYS A 242 0.18 11.45 -14.89
N LEU A 243 0.73 12.66 -14.81
CA LEU A 243 1.69 13.18 -15.78
C LEU A 243 2.96 12.32 -15.78
N GLY A 244 3.53 12.01 -14.60
CA GLY A 244 4.70 11.15 -14.47
C GLY A 244 4.46 9.73 -15.00
N ALA A 245 3.30 9.14 -14.71
CA ALA A 245 2.92 7.83 -15.20
C ALA A 245 2.75 7.82 -16.75
N PHE A 246 2.16 8.85 -17.30
CA PHE A 246 2.05 9.01 -18.76
C PHE A 246 3.43 9.15 -19.40
N ALA A 247 4.25 10.07 -18.90
CA ALA A 247 5.58 10.31 -19.42
C ALA A 247 6.47 9.06 -19.32
N GLY A 248 6.46 8.37 -18.18
CA GLY A 248 7.22 7.14 -17.99
C GLY A 248 6.81 6.00 -18.93
N ARG A 249 5.54 5.92 -19.32
CA ARG A 249 5.02 4.90 -20.23
C ARG A 249 5.26 5.22 -21.72
N HIS A 250 5.10 6.49 -22.10
CA HIS A 250 5.00 6.88 -23.51
C HIS A 250 6.18 7.72 -23.99
N LEU A 251 6.92 8.35 -23.08
CA LEU A 251 8.00 9.30 -23.39
C LEU A 251 9.28 9.00 -22.58
N PRO A 252 9.77 7.74 -22.54
CA PRO A 252 10.89 7.35 -21.66
C PRO A 252 12.18 8.14 -21.96
N GLY A 253 12.43 8.50 -23.22
CA GLY A 253 13.58 9.32 -23.60
C GLY A 253 13.53 10.74 -23.02
N LEU A 254 12.35 11.39 -23.03
CA LEU A 254 12.17 12.70 -22.39
C LEU A 254 12.33 12.64 -20.88
N VAL A 255 11.81 11.58 -20.24
CA VAL A 255 12.02 11.34 -18.81
C VAL A 255 13.50 11.20 -18.49
N HIS A 256 14.23 10.37 -19.25
CA HIS A 256 15.67 10.19 -19.08
C HIS A 256 16.41 11.53 -19.20
N TYR A 257 16.14 12.30 -20.26
CA TYR A 257 16.73 13.62 -20.47
C TYR A 257 16.47 14.59 -19.31
N GLY A 258 15.21 14.67 -18.83
CA GLY A 258 14.85 15.54 -17.73
C GLY A 258 15.47 15.15 -16.39
N VAL A 259 15.61 13.85 -16.13
CA VAL A 259 16.20 13.32 -14.90
C VAL A 259 17.72 13.51 -14.87
N THR A 260 18.41 13.31 -16.00
CA THR A 260 19.87 13.43 -16.08
C THR A 260 20.36 14.88 -16.01
N ARG A 261 19.58 15.86 -16.46
CA ARG A 261 19.92 17.28 -16.34
C ARG A 261 19.81 17.84 -14.91
N LYS A 262 18.92 17.30 -14.09
CA LYS A 262 18.77 17.72 -12.70
C LYS A 262 19.83 17.15 -11.76
N THR A 263 20.63 16.21 -12.22
CA THR A 263 21.69 15.56 -11.44
C THR A 263 23.09 16.13 -11.75
N ARG A 264 23.19 17.11 -12.62
CA ARG A 264 24.37 17.99 -12.79
C ARG A 264 24.14 19.28 -11.98
#